data_d7f4cc9515b71c5ba06ea7e5148fdb90
#
_entry.id   d7f4cc9515b71c5ba06ea7e5148fdb90
#
_cell.length_a   1.000
_cell.length_b   1.000
_cell.length_c   1.000
_cell.angle_alpha   90.00
_cell.angle_beta   90.00
_cell.angle_gamma   90.00
#
_symmetry.space_group_name_H-M   'P 1'
#
loop_
_entity.id
_entity.type
_entity.pdbx_description
1 polymer ?
#
loop_
_entity_poly.entity_id
_entity_poly.type
_entity_poly.pdbx_seq_one_letter_code
_entity_poly.pdbx_strand_id
1 'polypeptide(L)'
;VTITTDAIDEFSQALFDCLNKYMDSNLSDDMMDQMGVTKDQLKQSIGTIPSLVSAVMTKDAVANVYVENDKVIRVDWDYDLAAAGVKISFTADYMGDGNVTSDAVTKIALTYGSDVNIELKSESKTDTSGDKISTDKKYTLSAMSGGESQEFTGNVTSDYDKNSGKMSGSISVDVQGETAQAVFEGVLADVKKGESFSINDAKLTVTVSGEDVLQ
;
A
#
# COMPACT_ATOMS: atom_id res chain seq x y z
N VAL A 1 -1.33 -6.94 22.12
CA VAL A 1 -2.27 -5.82 21.91
C VAL A 1 -3.58 -6.39 21.39
N THR A 2 -4.68 -6.03 22.02
CA THR A 2 -6.01 -6.39 21.52
C THR A 2 -6.53 -5.26 20.63
N ILE A 3 -6.95 -5.62 19.43
CA ILE A 3 -7.63 -4.73 18.50
C ILE A 3 -9.11 -5.07 18.60
N THR A 4 -9.89 -4.19 19.23
CA THR A 4 -11.32 -4.42 19.42
C THR A 4 -12.10 -4.26 18.13
N THR A 5 -13.26 -4.88 18.03
CA THR A 5 -14.18 -4.69 16.90
C THR A 5 -14.54 -3.21 16.72
N ASP A 6 -14.78 -2.47 17.80
CA ASP A 6 -15.06 -1.03 17.76
C ASP A 6 -13.91 -0.24 17.14
N ALA A 7 -12.65 -0.56 17.53
CA ALA A 7 -11.47 0.10 16.95
C ALA A 7 -11.30 -0.22 15.46
N ILE A 8 -11.66 -1.41 15.02
CA ILE A 8 -11.64 -1.81 13.61
C ILE A 8 -12.70 -1.02 12.82
N ASP A 9 -13.91 -0.90 13.38
CA ASP A 9 -14.99 -0.13 12.77
C ASP A 9 -14.64 1.36 12.66
N GLU A 10 -14.12 1.95 13.74
CA GLU A 10 -13.64 3.35 13.73
C GLU A 10 -12.55 3.58 12.69
N PHE A 11 -11.57 2.66 12.61
CA PHE A 11 -10.50 2.75 11.61
C PHE A 11 -11.03 2.64 10.18
N SER A 12 -11.91 1.67 9.91
CA SER A 12 -12.48 1.47 8.58
C SER A 12 -13.32 2.66 8.13
N GLN A 13 -14.08 3.26 9.04
CA GLN A 13 -14.84 4.48 8.77
C GLN A 13 -13.92 5.68 8.52
N ALA A 14 -12.88 5.86 9.34
CA ALA A 14 -11.89 6.94 9.15
C ALA A 14 -11.15 6.80 7.82
N LEU A 15 -10.80 5.57 7.42
CA LEU A 15 -10.20 5.29 6.13
C LEU A 15 -11.15 5.67 4.97
N PHE A 16 -12.41 5.28 5.07
CA PHE A 16 -13.43 5.64 4.09
C PHE A 16 -13.60 7.16 3.95
N ASP A 17 -13.67 7.87 5.07
CA ASP A 17 -13.78 9.33 5.09
C ASP A 17 -12.54 10.00 4.46
N CYS A 18 -11.36 9.46 4.74
CA CYS A 18 -10.11 9.93 4.15
C CYS A 18 -10.09 9.74 2.63
N LEU A 19 -10.48 8.56 2.14
CA LEU A 19 -10.58 8.25 0.71
C LEU A 19 -11.59 9.15 0.01
N ASN A 20 -12.75 9.41 0.62
CA ASN A 20 -13.76 10.32 0.07
C ASN A 20 -13.20 11.74 -0.08
N LYS A 21 -12.56 12.27 0.97
CA LYS A 21 -11.91 13.59 0.91
C LYS A 21 -10.84 13.65 -0.17
N TYR A 22 -10.03 12.60 -0.30
CA TYR A 22 -9.02 12.51 -1.35
C TYR A 22 -9.64 12.54 -2.73
N MET A 23 -10.70 11.75 -2.97
CA MET A 23 -11.41 11.71 -4.26
C MET A 23 -12.02 13.08 -4.61
N ASP A 24 -12.65 13.74 -3.63
CA ASP A 24 -13.25 15.06 -3.85
C ASP A 24 -12.22 16.13 -4.21
N SER A 25 -11.03 16.04 -3.62
CA SER A 25 -9.98 17.05 -3.78
C SER A 25 -9.07 16.83 -4.98
N ASN A 26 -8.89 15.58 -5.42
CA ASN A 26 -7.83 15.22 -6.37
C ASN A 26 -8.33 14.57 -7.66
N LEU A 27 -9.54 14.02 -7.71
CA LEU A 27 -10.08 13.42 -8.91
C LEU A 27 -11.00 14.43 -9.60
N SER A 28 -10.67 14.82 -10.84
CA SER A 28 -11.56 15.63 -11.69
C SER A 28 -12.61 14.75 -12.37
N ASP A 29 -13.72 15.35 -12.78
CA ASP A 29 -14.75 14.62 -13.53
C ASP A 29 -14.22 14.12 -14.87
N ASP A 30 -13.34 14.90 -15.53
CA ASP A 30 -12.70 14.50 -16.78
C ASP A 30 -11.82 13.23 -16.60
N MET A 31 -11.10 13.10 -15.47
CA MET A 31 -10.34 11.89 -15.15
C MET A 31 -11.28 10.69 -14.96
N MET A 32 -12.39 10.90 -14.27
CA MET A 32 -13.38 9.85 -14.02
C MET A 32 -14.06 9.38 -15.30
N ASP A 33 -14.38 10.30 -16.20
CA ASP A 33 -14.96 10.00 -17.52
C ASP A 33 -13.99 9.18 -18.39
N GLN A 34 -12.68 9.48 -18.34
CA GLN A 34 -11.64 8.68 -19.01
C GLN A 34 -11.54 7.25 -18.47
N MET A 35 -11.81 7.04 -17.17
CA MET A 35 -11.87 5.72 -16.55
C MET A 35 -13.21 5.00 -16.76
N GLY A 36 -14.19 5.66 -17.36
CA GLY A 36 -15.53 5.10 -17.62
C GLY A 36 -16.38 4.90 -16.37
N VAL A 37 -16.09 5.62 -15.27
CA VAL A 37 -16.81 5.54 -14.00
C VAL A 37 -17.11 6.95 -13.47
N THR A 38 -18.16 7.10 -12.68
CA THR A 38 -18.45 8.36 -12.00
C THR A 38 -17.86 8.37 -10.58
N LYS A 39 -17.62 9.57 -10.03
CA LYS A 39 -17.22 9.70 -8.61
C LYS A 39 -18.21 9.02 -7.67
N ASP A 40 -19.51 9.15 -7.94
CA ASP A 40 -20.56 8.55 -7.12
C ASP A 40 -20.51 7.01 -7.16
N GLN A 41 -20.28 6.42 -8.34
CA GLN A 41 -20.08 4.96 -8.47
C GLN A 41 -18.85 4.49 -7.68
N LEU A 42 -17.75 5.23 -7.77
CA LEU A 42 -16.52 4.90 -7.02
C LEU A 42 -16.76 5.03 -5.51
N LYS A 43 -17.38 6.14 -5.05
CA LYS A 43 -17.73 6.35 -3.65
C LYS A 43 -18.69 5.27 -3.13
N GLN A 44 -19.68 4.88 -3.92
CA GLN A 44 -20.59 3.80 -3.56
C GLN A 44 -19.84 2.47 -3.39
N SER A 45 -18.93 2.15 -4.31
CA SER A 45 -18.13 0.92 -4.23
C SER A 45 -17.25 0.91 -2.98
N ILE A 46 -16.54 2.02 -2.71
CA ILE A 46 -15.68 2.16 -1.52
C ILE A 46 -16.52 2.21 -0.24
N GLY A 47 -17.71 2.79 -0.28
CA GLY A 47 -18.64 2.89 0.86
C GLY A 47 -19.14 1.55 1.40
N THR A 48 -18.98 0.48 0.64
CA THR A 48 -19.28 -0.88 1.11
C THR A 48 -18.17 -1.46 2.01
N ILE A 49 -16.94 -0.91 1.94
CA ILE A 49 -15.77 -1.46 2.66
C ILE A 49 -15.98 -1.51 4.18
N PRO A 50 -16.43 -0.45 4.89
CA PRO A 50 -16.67 -0.52 6.33
C PRO A 50 -17.64 -1.63 6.70
N SER A 51 -18.75 -1.75 5.97
CA SER A 51 -19.75 -2.80 6.23
C SER A 51 -19.21 -4.20 5.98
N LEU A 52 -18.37 -4.39 4.96
CA LEU A 52 -17.70 -5.66 4.69
C LEU A 52 -16.69 -6.00 5.79
N VAL A 53 -15.91 -5.01 6.25
CA VAL A 53 -14.96 -5.19 7.34
C VAL A 53 -15.70 -5.60 8.63
N SER A 54 -16.76 -4.88 9.02
CA SER A 54 -17.56 -5.23 10.19
C SER A 54 -18.23 -6.60 10.07
N ALA A 55 -18.69 -6.98 8.88
CA ALA A 55 -19.28 -8.29 8.65
C ALA A 55 -18.27 -9.44 8.78
N VAL A 56 -17.01 -9.18 8.47
CA VAL A 56 -15.92 -10.16 8.55
C VAL A 56 -15.28 -10.16 9.93
N MET A 57 -15.02 -8.99 10.51
CA MET A 57 -14.33 -8.83 11.80
C MET A 57 -15.33 -8.84 12.96
N THR A 58 -15.88 -10.00 13.26
CA THR A 58 -16.97 -10.18 14.27
C THR A 58 -16.47 -10.41 15.68
N LYS A 59 -15.18 -10.46 15.90
CA LYS A 59 -14.53 -10.63 17.21
C LYS A 59 -13.24 -9.83 17.27
N ASP A 60 -12.79 -9.53 18.48
CA ASP A 60 -11.51 -8.88 18.71
C ASP A 60 -10.34 -9.69 18.10
N ALA A 61 -9.38 -8.98 17.53
CA ALA A 61 -8.13 -9.55 17.06
C ALA A 61 -7.02 -9.34 18.10
N VAL A 62 -6.12 -10.30 18.22
CA VAL A 62 -4.94 -10.17 19.08
C VAL A 62 -3.70 -10.05 18.21
N ALA A 63 -3.07 -8.89 18.28
CA ALA A 63 -1.79 -8.65 17.63
C ALA A 63 -0.65 -8.85 18.63
N ASN A 64 0.36 -9.63 18.25
CA ASN A 64 1.60 -9.76 18.99
C ASN A 64 2.55 -8.68 18.48
N VAL A 65 3.05 -7.86 19.38
CA VAL A 65 4.02 -6.81 19.08
C VAL A 65 5.33 -7.16 19.80
N TYR A 66 6.37 -7.36 19.03
CA TYR A 66 7.69 -7.70 19.55
C TYR A 66 8.54 -6.43 19.58
N VAL A 67 9.09 -6.15 20.75
CA VAL A 67 9.89 -4.93 20.99
C VAL A 67 11.28 -5.32 21.46
N GLU A 68 12.29 -4.74 20.86
CA GLU A 68 13.69 -4.85 21.26
C GLU A 68 14.31 -3.47 21.32
N ASN A 69 14.97 -3.13 22.44
CA ASN A 69 15.60 -1.82 22.65
C ASN A 69 14.65 -0.64 22.37
N ASP A 70 13.42 -0.71 22.88
CA ASP A 70 12.35 0.26 22.69
C ASP A 70 11.90 0.46 21.23
N LYS A 71 12.24 -0.47 20.35
CA LYS A 71 11.79 -0.46 18.93
C LYS A 71 10.92 -1.65 18.63
N VAL A 72 9.88 -1.45 17.88
CA VAL A 72 9.07 -2.54 17.31
C VAL A 72 9.90 -3.20 16.21
N ILE A 73 10.17 -4.50 16.38
CA ILE A 73 10.91 -5.30 15.41
C ILE A 73 10.03 -6.25 14.62
N ARG A 74 8.86 -6.59 15.18
CA ARG A 74 7.90 -7.46 14.51
C ARG A 74 6.50 -7.20 15.03
N VAL A 75 5.53 -7.35 14.16
CA VAL A 75 4.10 -7.44 14.47
C VAL A 75 3.54 -8.64 13.75
N ASP A 76 2.77 -9.47 14.41
CA ASP A 76 1.98 -10.51 13.76
C ASP A 76 0.59 -10.62 14.38
N TRP A 77 -0.38 -11.04 13.59
CA TRP A 77 -1.70 -11.40 14.03
C TRP A 77 -2.35 -12.38 13.05
N ASP A 78 -3.20 -13.22 13.60
CA ASP A 78 -4.05 -14.15 12.86
C ASP A 78 -5.50 -13.92 13.23
N TYR A 79 -6.37 -13.94 12.23
CA TYR A 79 -7.80 -13.84 12.40
C TYR A 79 -8.48 -15.02 11.72
N ASP A 80 -9.12 -15.87 12.52
CA ASP A 80 -9.78 -17.07 12.05
C ASP A 80 -11.30 -16.90 12.15
N LEU A 81 -11.97 -16.87 11.02
CA LEU A 81 -13.41 -16.90 10.85
C LEU A 81 -13.85 -18.33 10.52
N ALA A 82 -13.65 -19.24 11.48
CA ALA A 82 -13.88 -20.67 11.29
C ALA A 82 -15.28 -21.00 10.73
N ALA A 83 -16.30 -20.23 11.11
CA ALA A 83 -17.68 -20.39 10.60
C ALA A 83 -17.81 -20.09 9.10
N ALA A 84 -16.95 -19.22 8.57
CA ALA A 84 -16.89 -18.88 7.15
C ALA A 84 -15.78 -19.62 6.38
N GLY A 85 -14.95 -20.41 7.07
CA GLY A 85 -13.79 -21.07 6.49
C GLY A 85 -12.69 -20.12 6.03
N VAL A 86 -12.69 -18.88 6.56
CA VAL A 86 -11.74 -17.82 6.17
C VAL A 86 -10.70 -17.63 7.27
N LYS A 87 -9.43 -17.53 6.87
CA LYS A 87 -8.34 -17.09 7.74
C LYS A 87 -7.64 -15.90 7.10
N ILE A 88 -7.30 -14.93 7.93
CA ILE A 88 -6.49 -13.77 7.56
C ILE A 88 -5.27 -13.78 8.47
N SER A 89 -4.08 -13.70 7.91
CA SER A 89 -2.84 -13.54 8.67
C SER A 89 -2.08 -12.30 8.23
N PHE A 90 -1.41 -11.68 9.16
CA PHE A 90 -0.54 -10.54 8.93
C PHE A 90 0.76 -10.74 9.67
N THR A 91 1.87 -10.49 8.98
CA THR A 91 3.19 -10.38 9.61
C THR A 91 3.92 -9.18 9.06
N ALA A 92 4.62 -8.46 9.91
CA ALA A 92 5.53 -7.39 9.51
C ALA A 92 6.80 -7.48 10.35
N ASP A 93 7.93 -7.65 9.68
CA ASP A 93 9.26 -7.61 10.27
C ASP A 93 9.92 -6.29 9.90
N TYR A 94 10.49 -5.61 10.89
CA TYR A 94 11.16 -4.31 10.74
C TYR A 94 12.59 -4.43 11.17
N MET A 95 13.51 -3.94 10.35
CA MET A 95 14.95 -3.94 10.61
C MET A 95 15.48 -2.51 10.49
N GLY A 96 16.46 -2.18 11.31
CA GLY A 96 17.07 -0.85 11.31
C GLY A 96 17.37 -0.37 12.72
N ASP A 97 18.33 0.51 12.86
CA ASP A 97 18.86 1.03 14.12
C ASP A 97 18.69 2.55 14.30
N GLY A 98 17.87 3.18 13.50
CA GLY A 98 17.63 4.62 13.53
C GLY A 98 16.15 4.98 13.65
N ASN A 99 15.85 6.23 13.35
CA ASN A 99 14.46 6.74 13.19
C ASN A 99 13.83 6.28 11.86
N VAL A 100 14.59 5.65 11.00
CA VAL A 100 14.16 5.13 9.70
C VAL A 100 14.37 3.62 9.71
N THR A 101 13.31 2.88 9.40
CA THR A 101 13.41 1.43 9.16
C THR A 101 14.22 1.22 7.90
N SER A 102 15.39 0.55 8.00
CA SER A 102 16.23 0.27 6.84
C SER A 102 15.62 -0.78 5.94
N ASP A 103 15.10 -1.84 6.54
CA ASP A 103 14.45 -2.94 5.82
C ASP A 103 13.13 -3.28 6.48
N ALA A 104 12.16 -3.68 5.69
CA ALA A 104 10.89 -4.21 6.19
C ALA A 104 10.37 -5.31 5.27
N VAL A 105 9.80 -6.35 5.86
CA VAL A 105 9.05 -7.39 5.15
C VAL A 105 7.66 -7.44 5.74
N THR A 106 6.66 -7.21 4.91
CA THR A 106 5.25 -7.30 5.30
C THR A 106 4.56 -8.36 4.46
N LYS A 107 3.75 -9.16 5.11
CA LYS A 107 2.99 -10.24 4.48
C LYS A 107 1.55 -10.21 4.99
N ILE A 108 0.61 -10.23 4.06
CA ILE A 108 -0.82 -10.39 4.34
C ILE A 108 -1.27 -11.62 3.57
N ALA A 109 -1.89 -12.57 4.22
CA ALA A 109 -2.45 -13.73 3.56
C ALA A 109 -3.92 -13.93 3.94
N LEU A 110 -4.72 -14.31 2.96
CA LEU A 110 -6.12 -14.69 3.10
C LEU A 110 -6.28 -16.09 2.53
N THR A 111 -6.81 -16.99 3.35
CA THR A 111 -7.17 -18.34 2.91
C THR A 111 -8.66 -18.57 3.06
N TYR A 112 -9.28 -19.27 2.09
CA TYR A 112 -10.67 -19.70 2.15
C TYR A 112 -10.75 -21.19 1.80
N GLY A 113 -11.13 -21.99 2.78
CA GLY A 113 -11.08 -23.45 2.67
C GLY A 113 -9.67 -23.95 2.38
N SER A 114 -9.57 -25.00 1.55
CA SER A 114 -8.31 -25.56 1.04
C SER A 114 -7.92 -25.03 -0.34
N ASP A 115 -8.82 -24.35 -1.01
CA ASP A 115 -8.76 -24.16 -2.47
C ASP A 115 -8.40 -22.73 -2.87
N VAL A 116 -8.54 -21.76 -1.97
CA VAL A 116 -8.21 -20.36 -2.24
C VAL A 116 -7.16 -19.87 -1.26
N ASN A 117 -6.06 -19.35 -1.79
CA ASN A 117 -5.04 -18.66 -1.02
C ASN A 117 -4.62 -17.39 -1.80
N ILE A 118 -4.71 -16.25 -1.15
CA ILE A 118 -4.24 -14.96 -1.69
C ILE A 118 -3.19 -14.43 -0.72
N GLU A 119 -2.01 -14.14 -1.21
CA GLU A 119 -0.91 -13.59 -0.43
C GLU A 119 -0.38 -12.32 -1.08
N LEU A 120 -0.30 -11.24 -0.31
CA LEU A 120 0.41 -10.02 -0.67
C LEU A 120 1.66 -9.92 0.20
N LYS A 121 2.82 -9.93 -0.42
CA LYS A 121 4.12 -9.70 0.22
C LYS A 121 4.68 -8.36 -0.24
N SER A 122 5.22 -7.60 0.68
CA SER A 122 6.00 -6.39 0.41
C SER A 122 7.37 -6.51 1.06
N GLU A 123 8.42 -6.28 0.31
CA GLU A 123 9.81 -6.21 0.77
C GLU A 123 10.31 -4.79 0.49
N SER A 124 10.84 -4.13 1.50
CA SER A 124 11.30 -2.74 1.43
C SER A 124 12.73 -2.66 1.93
N LYS A 125 13.58 -1.95 1.20
CA LYS A 125 14.92 -1.53 1.61
C LYS A 125 15.00 -0.02 1.57
N THR A 126 15.54 0.57 2.62
CA THR A 126 15.78 2.02 2.68
C THR A 126 17.22 2.27 3.08
N ASP A 127 17.96 2.94 2.23
CA ASP A 127 19.31 3.42 2.50
C ASP A 127 19.26 4.92 2.79
N THR A 128 19.87 5.31 3.93
CA THR A 128 20.03 6.70 4.32
C THR A 128 21.52 7.02 4.41
N SER A 129 22.13 7.31 3.26
CA SER A 129 23.54 7.69 3.24
C SER A 129 23.70 9.20 3.13
N GLY A 130 24.13 9.84 4.21
CA GLY A 130 24.29 11.30 4.30
C GLY A 130 22.96 12.02 4.10
N ASP A 131 22.91 12.84 3.05
CA ASP A 131 21.73 13.67 2.73
C ASP A 131 20.75 12.98 1.75
N LYS A 132 21.05 11.76 1.33
CA LYS A 132 20.20 10.99 0.42
C LYS A 132 19.40 9.93 1.16
N ILE A 133 18.16 9.74 0.73
CA ILE A 133 17.30 8.63 1.13
C ILE A 133 16.90 7.92 -0.15
N SER A 134 17.25 6.65 -0.26
CA SER A 134 16.84 5.78 -1.38
C SER A 134 15.98 4.66 -0.83
N THR A 135 14.83 4.42 -1.43
CA THR A 135 13.93 3.33 -1.05
C THR A 135 13.65 2.47 -2.28
N ASP A 136 13.76 1.17 -2.09
CA ASP A 136 13.38 0.14 -3.05
C ASP A 136 12.33 -0.77 -2.38
N LYS A 137 11.17 -0.93 -3.03
CA LYS A 137 10.08 -1.79 -2.56
C LYS A 137 9.65 -2.74 -3.66
N LYS A 138 9.60 -4.00 -3.31
CA LYS A 138 9.02 -5.04 -4.15
C LYS A 138 7.70 -5.52 -3.56
N TYR A 139 6.69 -5.63 -4.39
CA TYR A 139 5.40 -6.23 -4.06
C TYR A 139 5.21 -7.50 -4.87
N THR A 140 4.72 -8.54 -4.21
CA THR A 140 4.35 -9.80 -4.86
C THR A 140 2.94 -10.15 -4.41
N LEU A 141 2.00 -10.23 -5.35
CA LEU A 141 0.66 -10.73 -5.13
C LEU A 141 0.58 -12.13 -5.74
N SER A 142 0.40 -13.13 -4.91
CA SER A 142 0.18 -14.51 -5.33
C SER A 142 -1.26 -14.90 -5.06
N ALA A 143 -1.94 -15.47 -6.03
CA ALA A 143 -3.29 -15.97 -5.91
C ALA A 143 -3.36 -17.42 -6.39
N MET A 144 -3.92 -18.29 -5.56
CA MET A 144 -4.19 -19.69 -5.89
C MET A 144 -5.69 -19.94 -5.78
N SER A 145 -6.26 -20.58 -6.78
CA SER A 145 -7.66 -21.01 -6.79
C SER A 145 -7.81 -22.28 -7.62
N GLY A 146 -8.44 -23.29 -7.02
CA GLY A 146 -8.73 -24.55 -7.72
C GLY A 146 -7.49 -25.31 -8.26
N GLY A 147 -6.31 -25.09 -7.64
CA GLY A 147 -5.03 -25.68 -8.07
C GLY A 147 -4.28 -24.88 -9.14
N GLU A 148 -4.85 -23.78 -9.64
CA GLU A 148 -4.16 -22.82 -10.50
C GLU A 148 -3.55 -21.69 -9.65
N SER A 149 -2.34 -21.28 -10.04
CA SER A 149 -1.60 -20.23 -9.34
C SER A 149 -1.25 -19.10 -10.32
N GLN A 150 -1.45 -17.86 -9.89
CA GLN A 150 -1.04 -16.65 -10.60
C GLN A 150 -0.22 -15.78 -9.67
N GLU A 151 0.80 -15.14 -10.23
CA GLU A 151 1.66 -14.19 -9.50
C GLU A 151 1.79 -12.91 -10.30
N PHE A 152 1.68 -11.80 -9.58
CA PHE A 152 1.90 -10.44 -10.08
C PHE A 152 2.99 -9.80 -9.25
N THR A 153 3.94 -9.14 -9.90
CA THR A 153 5.00 -8.42 -9.22
C THR A 153 4.95 -6.94 -9.55
N GLY A 154 5.29 -6.11 -8.56
CA GLY A 154 5.42 -4.69 -8.72
C GLY A 154 6.64 -4.18 -7.96
N ASN A 155 7.27 -3.14 -8.50
CA ASN A 155 8.40 -2.49 -7.86
C ASN A 155 8.12 -0.99 -7.74
N VAL A 156 8.55 -0.42 -6.61
CA VAL A 156 8.51 1.02 -6.37
C VAL A 156 9.87 1.45 -5.90
N THR A 157 10.48 2.38 -6.64
CA THR A 157 11.74 3.00 -6.23
C THR A 157 11.50 4.47 -5.91
N SER A 158 12.24 5.02 -4.97
CA SER A 158 12.27 6.45 -4.74
C SER A 158 13.62 6.90 -4.23
N ASP A 159 14.09 8.03 -4.73
CA ASP A 159 15.29 8.74 -4.29
C ASP A 159 14.91 10.15 -3.86
N TYR A 160 15.45 10.60 -2.75
CA TYR A 160 15.27 11.93 -2.23
C TYR A 160 16.60 12.51 -1.73
N ASP A 161 16.93 13.71 -2.15
CA ASP A 161 18.10 14.47 -1.71
C ASP A 161 17.64 15.63 -0.81
N LYS A 162 17.98 15.57 0.46
CA LYS A 162 17.56 16.54 1.49
C LYS A 162 18.08 17.96 1.24
N ASN A 163 19.26 18.10 0.60
CA ASN A 163 19.89 19.39 0.37
C ASN A 163 19.26 20.15 -0.81
N SER A 164 18.97 19.42 -1.89
CA SER A 164 18.42 20.02 -3.09
C SER A 164 16.91 19.94 -3.18
N GLY A 165 16.26 19.11 -2.33
CA GLY A 165 14.85 18.78 -2.44
C GLY A 165 14.50 17.91 -3.64
N LYS A 166 15.49 17.49 -4.44
CA LYS A 166 15.23 16.66 -5.61
C LYS A 166 14.69 15.31 -5.21
N MET A 167 13.63 14.91 -5.91
CA MET A 167 13.02 13.60 -5.78
C MET A 167 12.86 12.96 -7.16
N SER A 168 13.04 11.66 -7.20
CA SER A 168 12.73 10.83 -8.37
C SER A 168 12.26 9.47 -7.91
N GLY A 169 11.57 8.76 -8.78
CA GLY A 169 11.19 7.39 -8.49
C GLY A 169 10.45 6.76 -9.65
N SER A 170 10.15 5.49 -9.47
CA SER A 170 9.38 4.73 -10.43
C SER A 170 8.41 3.77 -9.75
N ILE A 171 7.32 3.49 -10.44
CA ILE A 171 6.40 2.41 -10.11
C ILE A 171 6.33 1.52 -11.34
N SER A 172 6.57 0.23 -11.19
CA SER A 172 6.40 -0.73 -12.28
C SER A 172 5.55 -1.91 -11.82
N VAL A 173 4.75 -2.44 -12.74
CA VAL A 173 3.95 -3.65 -12.53
C VAL A 173 4.16 -4.57 -13.71
N ASP A 174 4.47 -5.82 -13.44
CA ASP A 174 4.54 -6.88 -14.42
C ASP A 174 3.30 -7.77 -14.33
N VAL A 175 2.64 -7.93 -15.48
CA VAL A 175 1.46 -8.78 -15.61
C VAL A 175 1.67 -9.66 -16.84
N GLN A 176 1.89 -10.95 -16.62
CA GLN A 176 2.05 -11.95 -17.70
C GLN A 176 3.14 -11.60 -18.73
N GLY A 177 4.21 -10.94 -18.28
CA GLY A 177 5.34 -10.56 -19.13
C GLY A 177 5.19 -9.20 -19.84
N GLU A 178 4.10 -8.49 -19.63
CA GLU A 178 3.95 -7.09 -20.03
C GLU A 178 4.23 -6.18 -18.82
N THR A 179 5.09 -5.20 -19.00
CA THR A 179 5.47 -4.25 -17.94
C THR A 179 4.85 -2.89 -18.21
N ALA A 180 4.06 -2.41 -17.24
CA ALA A 180 3.66 -1.02 -17.16
C ALA A 180 4.56 -0.29 -16.16
N GLN A 181 5.05 0.89 -16.53
CA GLN A 181 5.93 1.69 -15.69
C GLN A 181 5.53 3.16 -15.69
N ALA A 182 5.55 3.78 -14.52
CA ALA A 182 5.48 5.22 -14.36
C ALA A 182 6.78 5.71 -13.69
N VAL A 183 7.40 6.72 -14.28
CA VAL A 183 8.59 7.39 -13.72
C VAL A 183 8.23 8.82 -13.39
N PHE A 184 8.60 9.27 -12.21
CA PHE A 184 8.36 10.64 -11.78
C PHE A 184 9.66 11.31 -11.31
N GLU A 185 9.75 12.61 -11.55
CA GLU A 185 10.83 13.48 -11.09
C GLU A 185 10.25 14.81 -10.63
N GLY A 186 10.91 15.48 -9.70
CA GLY A 186 10.52 16.80 -9.25
C GLY A 186 11.43 17.35 -8.16
N VAL A 187 11.11 18.55 -7.71
CA VAL A 187 11.79 19.18 -6.58
C VAL A 187 10.75 19.53 -5.50
N LEU A 188 10.87 18.90 -4.36
CA LEU A 188 10.07 19.22 -3.18
C LEU A 188 10.45 20.60 -2.65
N ALA A 189 9.47 21.50 -2.54
CA ALA A 189 9.65 22.83 -2.01
C ALA A 189 8.68 23.08 -0.84
N ASP A 190 9.08 23.99 0.04
CA ASP A 190 8.26 24.51 1.16
C ASP A 190 7.77 23.41 2.14
N VAL A 191 8.56 22.36 2.32
CA VAL A 191 8.19 21.24 3.23
C VAL A 191 8.27 21.71 4.68
N LYS A 192 7.11 21.86 5.31
CA LYS A 192 6.98 22.13 6.75
C LYS A 192 6.03 21.13 7.39
N LYS A 193 6.33 20.76 8.62
CA LYS A 193 5.49 19.82 9.36
C LYS A 193 4.07 20.36 9.54
N GLY A 194 3.08 19.64 8.99
CA GLY A 194 1.66 19.98 9.12
C GLY A 194 1.15 21.03 8.11
N GLU A 195 1.99 21.46 7.17
CA GLU A 195 1.61 22.35 6.07
C GLU A 195 1.59 21.59 4.72
N SER A 196 0.94 22.19 3.73
CA SER A 196 1.02 21.69 2.34
C SER A 196 2.41 21.96 1.78
N PHE A 197 2.88 21.09 0.89
CA PHE A 197 4.13 21.25 0.16
C PHE A 197 3.84 21.39 -1.34
N SER A 198 4.78 21.91 -2.09
CA SER A 198 4.73 21.94 -3.55
C SER A 198 5.80 21.02 -4.17
N ILE A 199 5.52 20.55 -5.37
CA ILE A 199 6.49 19.86 -6.21
C ILE A 199 6.72 20.72 -7.43
N ASN A 200 7.93 21.28 -7.55
CA ASN A 200 8.35 22.07 -8.68
C ASN A 200 9.00 21.17 -9.74
N ASP A 201 8.99 21.61 -10.99
CA ASP A 201 9.60 20.88 -12.12
C ASP A 201 9.15 19.42 -12.23
N ALA A 202 7.87 19.16 -11.87
CA ALA A 202 7.31 17.83 -11.89
C ALA A 202 7.24 17.28 -13.32
N LYS A 203 7.76 16.06 -13.50
CA LYS A 203 7.65 15.30 -14.74
C LYS A 203 7.09 13.92 -14.41
N LEU A 204 6.22 13.44 -15.27
CA LEU A 204 5.68 12.08 -15.21
C LEU A 204 5.78 11.47 -16.60
N THR A 205 6.39 10.30 -16.69
CA THR A 205 6.43 9.48 -17.91
C THR A 205 5.77 8.16 -17.62
N VAL A 206 4.85 7.72 -18.47
CA VAL A 206 4.19 6.41 -18.33
C VAL A 206 4.43 5.63 -19.61
N THR A 207 4.94 4.40 -19.44
CA THR A 207 5.19 3.46 -20.54
C THR A 207 4.46 2.16 -20.29
N VAL A 208 4.01 1.53 -21.38
CA VAL A 208 3.47 0.16 -21.35
C VAL A 208 4.24 -0.62 -22.42
N SER A 209 4.85 -1.74 -22.00
CA SER A 209 5.72 -2.57 -22.85
C SER A 209 6.81 -1.76 -23.59
N GLY A 210 7.29 -0.67 -22.95
CA GLY A 210 8.33 0.21 -23.47
C GLY A 210 7.85 1.33 -24.38
N GLU A 211 6.55 1.42 -24.67
CA GLU A 211 5.97 2.51 -25.48
C GLU A 211 5.39 3.61 -24.56
N ASP A 212 5.68 4.88 -24.86
CA ASP A 212 5.11 6.03 -24.15
C ASP A 212 3.61 6.13 -24.40
N VAL A 213 2.82 6.20 -23.31
CA VAL A 213 1.35 6.32 -23.38
C VAL A 213 0.82 7.69 -22.93
N LEU A 214 1.68 8.55 -22.37
CA LEU A 214 1.39 9.97 -22.13
C LEU A 214 2.02 10.81 -23.22
N GLN A 215 1.20 11.39 -24.09
CA GLN A 215 1.61 12.41 -25.07
C GLN A 215 1.12 13.78 -24.64
#